data_b36c8fd6df569ac78f29332f4ba5cab1
#
_entry.id   b36c8fd6df569ac78f29332f4ba5cab1
#
_cell.length_a   1.000
_cell.length_b   1.000
_cell.length_c   1.000
_cell.angle_alpha   90.00
_cell.angle_beta   90.00
_cell.angle_gamma   90.00
#
_symmetry.space_group_name_H-M   'P 1'
#
loop_
_entity.id
_entity.type
_entity.pdbx_description
1 polymer ?
#
loop_
_entity_poly.entity_id
_entity_poly.type
_entity_poly.pdbx_seq_one_letter_code
_entity_poly.pdbx_strand_id
1 'polypeptide(L)'
;MSSSDFLNLLLSELQNQDPLDATSTTDFMNQLTSYANFTEQQSINSSMTSLASSFSSLVTLNSVNYIGHTVEAKTNGATLTNGAATFGYNLSAASSNATITVKDAGGNTVYTGAGTGNQGDNTFTWNGQTNSGAQLSDGGQYAISVTATDSAGNSVFNYSTISGTVTGIDTSTATPSLTVNGVSVSAADIIAVTS
;
A
#
# COMPACT_ATOMS: atom_id res chain seq x y z
N MET A 1 3.53 27.87 27.69
CA MET A 1 3.41 27.80 29.16
C MET A 1 3.71 26.38 29.55
N SER A 2 4.74 26.12 30.32
CA SER A 2 5.07 24.75 30.76
C SER A 2 4.19 24.37 31.94
N SER A 3 3.98 23.06 32.20
CA SER A 3 3.25 22.59 33.37
C SER A 3 3.85 23.12 34.68
N SER A 4 5.14 23.38 34.71
CA SER A 4 5.83 23.97 35.88
C SER A 4 5.55 25.46 36.08
N ASP A 5 5.45 26.27 35.01
CA ASP A 5 5.09 27.70 35.12
C ASP A 5 3.68 27.84 35.62
N PHE A 6 2.83 26.94 35.24
CA PHE A 6 1.44 26.90 35.64
C PHE A 6 1.25 26.44 37.10
N LEU A 7 1.97 25.41 37.54
CA LEU A 7 1.95 24.99 38.95
C LEU A 7 2.44 26.11 39.89
N ASN A 8 3.41 26.91 39.46
CA ASN A 8 3.89 28.06 40.24
C ASN A 8 2.83 29.17 40.32
N LEU A 9 2.07 29.40 39.25
CA LEU A 9 0.93 30.34 39.25
C LEU A 9 -0.17 29.88 40.23
N LEU A 10 -0.49 28.58 40.24
CA LEU A 10 -1.45 27.96 41.16
C LEU A 10 -1.04 28.08 42.61
N LEU A 11 0.24 27.83 42.90
CA LEU A 11 0.77 27.97 44.25
C LEU A 11 0.66 29.42 44.75
N SER A 12 0.87 30.39 43.87
CA SER A 12 0.72 31.81 44.16
C SER A 12 -0.74 32.23 44.39
N GLU A 13 -1.67 31.68 43.61
CA GLU A 13 -3.12 31.96 43.79
C GLU A 13 -3.67 31.29 45.08
N LEU A 14 -3.26 30.04 45.35
CA LEU A 14 -3.67 29.34 46.60
C LEU A 14 -3.21 30.05 47.85
N GLN A 15 -2.06 30.73 47.79
CA GLN A 15 -1.54 31.51 48.92
C GLN A 15 -2.28 32.84 49.13
N ASN A 16 -3.03 33.33 48.16
CA ASN A 16 -3.75 34.61 48.20
C ASN A 16 -5.28 34.48 48.17
N GLN A 17 -5.85 33.25 48.27
CA GLN A 17 -7.31 33.03 48.22
C GLN A 17 -8.02 33.29 49.55
N ASP A 18 -9.19 33.93 49.47
CA ASP A 18 -10.15 34.08 50.57
C ASP A 18 -10.97 32.77 50.73
N PRO A 19 -11.19 32.21 51.96
CA PRO A 19 -11.73 30.86 52.17
C PRO A 19 -13.18 30.61 51.73
N LEU A 20 -13.86 31.55 51.05
CA LEU A 20 -15.26 31.44 50.70
C LEU A 20 -15.56 31.01 49.25
N ASP A 21 -14.56 30.72 48.40
CA ASP A 21 -14.75 30.39 46.96
C ASP A 21 -14.14 29.03 46.55
N ALA A 22 -14.49 27.98 47.29
CA ALA A 22 -13.99 26.62 47.07
C ALA A 22 -14.48 25.96 45.74
N THR A 23 -15.55 26.48 45.13
CA THR A 23 -16.14 25.92 43.88
C THR A 23 -15.32 26.24 42.62
N SER A 24 -14.68 27.39 42.58
CA SER A 24 -13.87 27.81 41.40
C SER A 24 -12.57 26.98 41.28
N THR A 25 -12.03 26.54 42.42
CA THR A 25 -10.78 25.75 42.46
C THR A 25 -10.96 24.33 41.90
N THR A 26 -12.12 23.71 42.13
CA THR A 26 -12.42 22.36 41.62
C THR A 26 -12.62 22.36 40.12
N ASP A 27 -13.33 23.32 39.57
CA ASP A 27 -13.54 23.46 38.12
C ASP A 27 -12.23 23.73 37.39
N PHE A 28 -11.39 24.55 38.00
CA PHE A 28 -10.05 24.83 37.47
C PHE A 28 -9.13 23.61 37.50
N MET A 29 -9.14 22.81 38.58
CA MET A 29 -8.40 21.55 38.65
C MET A 29 -8.88 20.53 37.60
N ASN A 30 -10.18 20.47 37.29
CA ASN A 30 -10.75 19.64 36.24
C ASN A 30 -10.28 20.08 34.86
N GLN A 31 -10.23 21.38 34.58
CA GLN A 31 -9.71 21.93 33.34
C GLN A 31 -8.22 21.62 33.16
N LEU A 32 -7.44 21.71 34.24
CA LEU A 32 -6.03 21.34 34.26
C LEU A 32 -5.79 19.88 33.94
N THR A 33 -6.54 19.02 34.62
CA THR A 33 -6.45 17.58 34.37
C THR A 33 -6.79 17.27 32.91
N SER A 34 -7.80 17.95 32.36
CA SER A 34 -8.18 17.83 30.99
C SER A 34 -7.07 18.32 30.03
N TYR A 35 -6.43 19.46 30.36
CA TYR A 35 -5.31 19.98 29.58
C TYR A 35 -4.05 19.09 29.68
N ALA A 36 -3.74 18.58 30.88
CA ALA A 36 -2.66 17.63 31.07
C ALA A 36 -2.88 16.34 30.27
N ASN A 37 -4.10 15.79 30.31
CA ASN A 37 -4.47 14.63 29.50
C ASN A 37 -4.38 14.92 27.99
N PHE A 38 -4.79 16.10 27.55
CA PHE A 38 -4.67 16.51 26.14
C PHE A 38 -3.20 16.61 25.70
N THR A 39 -2.33 17.22 26.54
CA THR A 39 -0.90 17.33 26.23
C THR A 39 -0.21 15.98 26.21
N GLU A 40 -0.58 15.08 27.14
CA GLU A 40 -0.09 13.70 27.15
C GLU A 40 -0.53 12.94 25.89
N GLN A 41 -1.79 13.07 25.49
CA GLN A 41 -2.31 12.47 24.26
C GLN A 41 -1.60 13.00 23.02
N GLN A 42 -1.27 14.30 22.98
CA GLN A 42 -0.49 14.89 21.91
C GLN A 42 0.95 14.34 21.88
N SER A 43 1.57 14.13 23.06
CA SER A 43 2.89 13.52 23.19
C SER A 43 2.89 12.06 22.69
N ILE A 44 1.87 11.29 23.07
CA ILE A 44 1.67 9.92 22.59
C ILE A 44 1.53 9.90 21.06
N ASN A 45 0.69 10.78 20.48
CA ASN A 45 0.53 10.87 19.03
C ASN A 45 1.85 11.23 18.33
N SER A 46 2.64 12.15 18.88
CA SER A 46 3.96 12.50 18.36
C SER A 46 4.93 11.32 18.41
N SER A 47 4.92 10.56 19.51
CA SER A 47 5.73 9.35 19.67
C SER A 47 5.33 8.26 18.69
N MET A 48 4.03 8.06 18.46
CA MET A 48 3.51 7.13 17.46
C MET A 48 3.93 7.52 16.04
N THR A 49 3.90 8.81 15.70
CA THR A 49 4.37 9.32 14.40
C THR A 49 5.87 9.07 14.23
N SER A 50 6.67 9.31 15.27
CA SER A 50 8.11 9.04 15.26
C SER A 50 8.42 7.56 15.10
N LEU A 51 7.65 6.69 15.77
CA LEU A 51 7.76 5.24 15.64
C LEU A 51 7.43 4.80 14.20
N ALA A 52 6.33 5.28 13.62
CA ALA A 52 5.95 4.99 12.24
C ALA A 52 7.06 5.43 11.25
N SER A 53 7.67 6.59 11.46
CA SER A 53 8.80 7.07 10.65
C SER A 53 10.03 6.16 10.77
N SER A 54 10.31 5.65 11.98
CA SER A 54 11.41 4.72 12.22
C SER A 54 11.17 3.38 11.51
N PHE A 55 9.94 2.86 11.53
CA PHE A 55 9.57 1.66 10.78
C PHE A 55 9.70 1.87 9.27
N SER A 56 9.26 3.01 8.75
CA SER A 56 9.43 3.34 7.33
C SER A 56 10.90 3.35 6.92
N SER A 57 11.79 3.91 7.75
CA SER A 57 13.23 3.89 7.50
C SER A 57 13.81 2.48 7.47
N LEU A 58 13.36 1.58 8.35
CA LEU A 58 13.77 0.17 8.34
C LEU A 58 13.30 -0.56 7.08
N VAL A 59 12.07 -0.33 6.65
CA VAL A 59 11.54 -0.90 5.39
C VAL A 59 12.35 -0.38 4.20
N THR A 60 12.69 0.90 4.17
CA THR A 60 13.54 1.50 3.13
C THR A 60 14.91 0.83 3.07
N LEU A 61 15.59 0.66 4.20
CA LEU A 61 16.90 0.00 4.25
C LEU A 61 16.84 -1.45 3.76
N ASN A 62 15.80 -2.19 4.14
CA ASN A 62 15.60 -3.56 3.67
C ASN A 62 15.27 -3.62 2.16
N SER A 63 14.57 -2.61 1.65
CA SER A 63 14.17 -2.58 0.24
C SER A 63 15.36 -2.46 -0.71
N VAL A 64 16.45 -1.82 -0.28
CA VAL A 64 17.68 -1.72 -1.09
C VAL A 64 18.27 -3.10 -1.42
N ASN A 65 18.09 -4.09 -0.56
CA ASN A 65 18.57 -5.44 -0.78
C ASN A 65 17.85 -6.16 -1.95
N TYR A 66 16.72 -5.66 -2.42
CA TYR A 66 16.01 -6.25 -3.55
C TYR A 66 16.60 -5.86 -4.92
N ILE A 67 17.43 -4.80 -4.98
CA ILE A 67 18.02 -4.36 -6.26
C ILE A 67 18.87 -5.48 -6.85
N GLY A 68 18.61 -5.81 -8.11
CA GLY A 68 19.29 -6.88 -8.85
C GLY A 68 18.75 -8.28 -8.58
N HIS A 69 17.88 -8.46 -7.60
CA HIS A 69 17.19 -9.74 -7.37
C HIS A 69 15.89 -9.82 -8.18
N THR A 70 15.52 -11.04 -8.54
CA THR A 70 14.21 -11.30 -9.12
C THR A 70 13.19 -11.42 -8.01
N VAL A 71 12.10 -10.66 -8.12
CA VAL A 71 10.99 -10.70 -7.16
C VAL A 71 9.71 -11.09 -7.86
N GLU A 72 8.80 -11.68 -7.10
CA GLU A 72 7.39 -11.76 -7.46
C GLU A 72 6.60 -10.87 -6.52
N ALA A 73 5.71 -10.05 -7.09
CA ALA A 73 4.92 -9.09 -6.33
C ALA A 73 3.47 -9.08 -6.81
N LYS A 74 2.55 -8.81 -5.88
CA LYS A 74 1.13 -8.62 -6.20
C LYS A 74 0.93 -7.29 -6.89
N THR A 75 0.56 -7.33 -8.14
CA THR A 75 0.12 -6.20 -8.96
C THR A 75 -0.62 -6.72 -10.17
N ASN A 76 -1.50 -5.92 -10.70
CA ASN A 76 -2.17 -6.23 -11.96
C ASN A 76 -1.56 -5.53 -13.18
N GLY A 77 -0.49 -4.74 -12.96
CA GLY A 77 0.15 -3.93 -14.00
C GLY A 77 1.27 -4.65 -14.73
N ALA A 78 1.45 -4.33 -16.01
CA ALA A 78 2.64 -4.63 -16.78
C ALA A 78 2.90 -3.53 -17.83
N THR A 79 4.16 -3.37 -18.23
CA THR A 79 4.54 -2.46 -19.32
C THR A 79 4.60 -3.23 -20.64
N LEU A 80 4.03 -2.67 -21.69
CA LEU A 80 4.18 -3.21 -23.06
C LEU A 80 5.60 -2.93 -23.53
N THR A 81 6.35 -3.97 -23.82
CA THR A 81 7.75 -3.89 -24.25
C THR A 81 8.00 -4.88 -25.39
N ASN A 82 8.61 -4.41 -26.47
CA ASN A 82 8.84 -5.20 -27.68
C ASN A 82 7.56 -5.88 -28.23
N GLY A 83 6.44 -5.16 -28.15
CA GLY A 83 5.14 -5.62 -28.63
C GLY A 83 4.45 -6.64 -27.73
N ALA A 84 4.93 -6.89 -26.50
CA ALA A 84 4.33 -7.85 -25.57
C ALA A 84 4.30 -7.33 -24.14
N ALA A 85 3.27 -7.73 -23.37
CA ALA A 85 3.19 -7.55 -21.94
C ALA A 85 2.84 -8.87 -21.27
N THR A 86 3.62 -9.26 -20.26
CA THR A 86 3.44 -10.53 -19.53
C THR A 86 2.91 -10.24 -18.13
N PHE A 87 1.83 -10.91 -17.79
CA PHE A 87 1.14 -10.84 -16.50
C PHE A 87 1.14 -12.21 -15.85
N GLY A 88 1.36 -12.25 -14.55
CA GLY A 88 1.10 -13.42 -13.73
C GLY A 88 -0.28 -13.31 -13.06
N TYR A 89 -0.87 -14.44 -12.72
CA TYR A 89 -2.03 -14.52 -11.83
C TYR A 89 -2.11 -15.89 -11.18
N ASN A 90 -2.61 -15.91 -9.95
CA ASN A 90 -2.79 -17.13 -9.17
C ASN A 90 -4.28 -17.42 -8.99
N LEU A 91 -4.68 -18.68 -9.17
CA LEU A 91 -6.03 -19.18 -8.91
C LEU A 91 -6.02 -20.09 -7.68
N SER A 92 -6.91 -19.85 -6.73
CA SER A 92 -7.02 -20.66 -5.51
C SER A 92 -7.51 -22.10 -5.76
N ALA A 93 -8.19 -22.33 -6.89
CA ALA A 93 -8.65 -23.63 -7.37
C ALA A 93 -8.64 -23.66 -8.90
N ALA A 94 -8.72 -24.85 -9.50
CA ALA A 94 -8.88 -24.98 -10.94
C ALA A 94 -10.22 -24.34 -11.38
N SER A 95 -10.20 -23.62 -12.50
CA SER A 95 -11.37 -23.00 -13.11
C SER A 95 -11.70 -23.68 -14.44
N SER A 96 -13.00 -23.81 -14.74
CA SER A 96 -13.46 -24.26 -16.04
C SER A 96 -13.56 -23.13 -17.06
N ASN A 97 -13.62 -21.88 -16.59
CA ASN A 97 -13.64 -20.69 -17.42
C ASN A 97 -12.83 -19.59 -16.75
N ALA A 98 -11.75 -19.15 -17.40
CA ALA A 98 -10.94 -18.00 -16.99
C ALA A 98 -10.93 -16.98 -18.12
N THR A 99 -11.32 -15.74 -17.81
CA THR A 99 -11.34 -14.62 -18.74
C THR A 99 -10.36 -13.56 -18.27
N ILE A 100 -9.47 -13.14 -19.15
CA ILE A 100 -8.53 -12.04 -18.95
C ILE A 100 -9.08 -10.80 -19.63
N THR A 101 -9.15 -9.69 -18.93
CA THR A 101 -9.45 -8.38 -19.50
C THR A 101 -8.24 -7.48 -19.30
N VAL A 102 -7.68 -6.91 -20.37
CA VAL A 102 -6.59 -5.93 -20.33
C VAL A 102 -7.18 -4.54 -20.47
N LYS A 103 -6.74 -3.63 -19.60
CA LYS A 103 -7.16 -2.23 -19.56
C LYS A 103 -5.98 -1.30 -19.73
N ASP A 104 -6.21 -0.16 -20.38
CA ASP A 104 -5.24 0.93 -20.47
C ASP A 104 -5.17 1.75 -19.16
N ALA A 105 -4.27 2.73 -19.10
CA ALA A 105 -4.14 3.64 -17.96
C ALA A 105 -5.39 4.50 -17.68
N GLY A 106 -6.27 4.66 -18.68
CA GLY A 106 -7.56 5.33 -18.54
C GLY A 106 -8.67 4.41 -18.00
N GLY A 107 -8.38 3.11 -17.79
CA GLY A 107 -9.35 2.11 -17.34
C GLY A 107 -10.21 1.52 -18.47
N ASN A 108 -9.96 1.90 -19.74
CA ASN A 108 -10.70 1.37 -20.87
C ASN A 108 -10.23 -0.05 -21.21
N THR A 109 -11.16 -0.95 -21.50
CA THR A 109 -10.83 -2.29 -21.94
C THR A 109 -10.27 -2.24 -23.38
N VAL A 110 -9.04 -2.70 -23.55
CA VAL A 110 -8.36 -2.79 -24.84
C VAL A 110 -8.36 -4.21 -25.39
N TYR A 111 -8.39 -5.21 -24.51
CA TYR A 111 -8.40 -6.61 -24.91
C TYR A 111 -9.21 -7.45 -23.91
N THR A 112 -9.88 -8.47 -24.43
CA THR A 112 -10.51 -9.54 -23.63
C THR A 112 -10.29 -10.86 -24.33
N GLY A 113 -9.86 -11.87 -23.59
CA GLY A 113 -9.58 -13.20 -24.11
C GLY A 113 -9.59 -14.27 -23.03
N ALA A 114 -9.39 -15.52 -23.43
CA ALA A 114 -9.33 -16.64 -22.50
C ALA A 114 -8.00 -16.65 -21.73
N GLY A 115 -8.06 -16.97 -20.46
CA GLY A 115 -6.92 -17.28 -19.61
C GLY A 115 -6.78 -18.77 -19.35
N THR A 116 -5.66 -19.17 -18.75
CA THR A 116 -5.43 -20.53 -18.26
C THR A 116 -6.16 -20.74 -16.93
N GLY A 117 -6.87 -21.86 -16.78
CA GLY A 117 -7.68 -22.17 -15.59
C GLY A 117 -7.01 -23.11 -14.59
N ASN A 118 -5.68 -23.28 -14.61
CA ASN A 118 -5.00 -24.17 -13.68
C ASN A 118 -4.98 -23.57 -12.25
N GLN A 119 -5.13 -24.44 -11.23
CA GLN A 119 -4.89 -24.03 -9.85
C GLN A 119 -3.42 -23.61 -9.67
N GLY A 120 -3.19 -22.58 -8.87
CA GLY A 120 -1.86 -22.01 -8.62
C GLY A 120 -1.48 -20.95 -9.65
N ASP A 121 -0.18 -20.81 -9.91
CA ASP A 121 0.37 -19.74 -10.72
C ASP A 121 0.16 -20.00 -12.22
N ASN A 122 -0.31 -18.98 -12.91
CA ASN A 122 -0.55 -18.95 -14.33
C ASN A 122 0.11 -17.70 -14.92
N THR A 123 0.46 -17.76 -16.19
CA THR A 123 1.03 -16.66 -16.95
C THR A 123 0.17 -16.36 -18.17
N PHE A 124 -0.04 -15.07 -18.45
CA PHE A 124 -0.70 -14.58 -19.64
C PHE A 124 0.21 -13.58 -20.35
N THR A 125 0.59 -13.88 -21.57
CA THR A 125 1.33 -12.96 -22.44
C THR A 125 0.42 -12.37 -23.48
N TRP A 126 0.22 -11.05 -23.39
CA TRP A 126 -0.55 -10.28 -24.36
C TRP A 126 0.37 -9.69 -25.42
N ASN A 127 -0.01 -9.79 -26.68
CA ASN A 127 0.78 -9.33 -27.82
C ASN A 127 0.61 -7.84 -28.16
N GLY A 128 0.04 -7.05 -27.25
CA GLY A 128 -0.17 -5.61 -27.45
C GLY A 128 -1.26 -5.23 -28.44
N GLN A 129 -2.05 -6.19 -28.93
CA GLN A 129 -3.14 -5.92 -29.89
C GLN A 129 -4.49 -5.80 -29.16
N THR A 130 -5.28 -4.84 -29.60
CA THR A 130 -6.68 -4.73 -29.19
C THR A 130 -7.53 -5.83 -29.80
N ASN A 131 -8.76 -6.04 -29.30
CA ASN A 131 -9.70 -6.97 -29.95
C ASN A 131 -10.10 -6.56 -31.37
N SER A 132 -9.90 -5.29 -31.75
CA SER A 132 -10.09 -4.82 -33.14
C SER A 132 -8.86 -5.03 -34.03
N GLY A 133 -7.75 -5.57 -33.51
CA GLY A 133 -6.51 -5.84 -34.24
C GLY A 133 -5.54 -4.66 -34.30
N ALA A 134 -5.84 -3.53 -33.66
CA ALA A 134 -4.92 -2.39 -33.60
C ALA A 134 -3.74 -2.69 -32.66
N GLN A 135 -2.50 -2.50 -33.14
CA GLN A 135 -1.28 -2.63 -32.35
C GLN A 135 -1.09 -1.36 -31.50
N LEU A 136 -0.86 -1.55 -30.21
CA LEU A 136 -0.56 -0.47 -29.26
C LEU A 136 0.96 -0.26 -29.16
N SER A 137 1.37 0.96 -28.79
CA SER A 137 2.78 1.35 -28.76
C SER A 137 3.47 0.85 -27.49
N ASP A 138 4.74 0.49 -27.62
CA ASP A 138 5.61 0.16 -26.48
C ASP A 138 5.73 1.33 -25.48
N GLY A 139 6.01 1.00 -24.23
CA GLY A 139 6.10 1.95 -23.12
C GLY A 139 4.76 2.20 -22.43
N GLY A 140 3.63 1.80 -23.01
CA GLY A 140 2.31 1.87 -22.40
C GLY A 140 2.21 0.94 -21.18
N GLN A 141 1.55 1.42 -20.12
CA GLN A 141 1.22 0.60 -18.95
C GLN A 141 -0.22 0.08 -19.06
N TYR A 142 -0.38 -1.20 -18.79
CA TYR A 142 -1.65 -1.90 -18.87
C TYR A 142 -1.88 -2.69 -17.62
N ALA A 143 -3.14 -2.90 -17.26
CA ALA A 143 -3.55 -3.69 -16.11
C ALA A 143 -4.45 -4.83 -16.53
N ILE A 144 -4.30 -6.00 -15.90
CA ILE A 144 -5.24 -7.12 -16.10
C ILE A 144 -6.29 -7.18 -15.00
N SER A 145 -7.44 -7.72 -15.38
CA SER A 145 -8.46 -8.23 -14.47
C SER A 145 -8.77 -9.65 -14.88
N VAL A 146 -8.73 -10.58 -13.93
CA VAL A 146 -9.01 -12.00 -14.13
C VAL A 146 -10.36 -12.34 -13.53
N THR A 147 -11.24 -12.94 -14.30
CA THR A 147 -12.50 -13.52 -13.81
C THR A 147 -12.44 -15.01 -14.05
N ALA A 148 -12.55 -15.80 -12.99
CA ALA A 148 -12.48 -17.26 -13.06
C ALA A 148 -13.66 -17.91 -12.36
N THR A 149 -14.25 -18.94 -12.98
CA THR A 149 -15.37 -19.71 -12.42
C THR A 149 -15.10 -21.21 -12.52
N ASP A 150 -15.53 -21.95 -11.51
CA ASP A 150 -15.50 -23.41 -11.53
C ASP A 150 -16.61 -24.03 -12.43
N SER A 151 -16.67 -25.36 -12.51
CA SER A 151 -17.67 -26.07 -13.30
C SER A 151 -19.11 -25.91 -12.80
N ALA A 152 -19.29 -25.47 -11.54
CA ALA A 152 -20.60 -25.18 -10.96
C ALA A 152 -21.00 -23.70 -11.13
N GLY A 153 -20.14 -22.86 -11.74
CA GLY A 153 -20.36 -21.43 -11.95
C GLY A 153 -19.97 -20.55 -10.75
N ASN A 154 -19.36 -21.12 -9.70
CA ASN A 154 -18.90 -20.32 -8.56
C ASN A 154 -17.61 -19.57 -8.90
N SER A 155 -17.46 -18.37 -8.37
CA SER A 155 -16.22 -17.58 -8.54
C SER A 155 -15.04 -18.26 -7.86
N VAL A 156 -13.92 -18.37 -8.59
CA VAL A 156 -12.62 -18.80 -8.07
C VAL A 156 -11.85 -17.58 -7.64
N PHE A 157 -11.39 -17.54 -6.38
CA PHE A 157 -10.54 -16.44 -5.88
C PHE A 157 -9.23 -16.39 -6.66
N ASN A 158 -8.83 -15.19 -7.03
CA ASN A 158 -7.59 -14.95 -7.76
C ASN A 158 -6.93 -13.63 -7.36
N TYR A 159 -5.64 -13.52 -7.65
CA TYR A 159 -4.89 -12.27 -7.61
C TYR A 159 -3.85 -12.26 -8.74
N SER A 160 -3.50 -11.07 -9.21
CA SER A 160 -2.51 -10.91 -10.26
C SER A 160 -1.13 -10.63 -9.66
N THR A 161 -0.08 -11.06 -10.38
CA THR A 161 1.33 -10.89 -10.00
C THR A 161 2.17 -10.36 -11.16
N ILE A 162 3.33 -9.83 -10.83
CA ILE A 162 4.44 -9.59 -11.75
C ILE A 162 5.69 -10.27 -11.21
N SER A 163 6.46 -10.88 -12.11
CA SER A 163 7.78 -11.41 -11.76
C SER A 163 8.84 -10.74 -12.62
N GLY A 164 9.93 -10.30 -12.00
CA GLY A 164 11.04 -9.66 -12.71
C GLY A 164 12.11 -9.12 -11.79
N THR A 165 13.22 -8.69 -12.39
CA THR A 165 14.34 -8.11 -11.66
C THR A 165 14.01 -6.70 -11.19
N VAL A 166 14.32 -6.40 -9.92
CA VAL A 166 14.22 -5.06 -9.37
C VAL A 166 15.33 -4.18 -9.94
N THR A 167 14.95 -3.14 -10.67
CA THR A 167 15.89 -2.21 -11.33
C THR A 167 16.03 -0.87 -10.63
N GLY A 168 15.12 -0.54 -9.69
CA GLY A 168 15.15 0.72 -8.96
C GLY A 168 14.25 0.70 -7.74
N ILE A 169 14.45 1.67 -6.87
CA ILE A 169 13.64 1.90 -5.67
C ILE A 169 13.30 3.38 -5.58
N ASP A 170 12.04 3.68 -5.32
CA ASP A 170 11.58 5.01 -4.94
C ASP A 170 11.26 5.02 -3.43
N THR A 171 11.95 5.90 -2.70
CA THR A 171 11.82 6.09 -1.26
C THR A 171 11.20 7.43 -0.89
N SER A 172 10.63 8.13 -1.86
CA SER A 172 10.02 9.46 -1.65
C SER A 172 8.74 9.42 -0.81
N THR A 173 8.15 8.24 -0.67
CA THR A 173 6.93 8.01 0.12
C THR A 173 7.22 7.17 1.36
N ALA A 174 6.31 7.18 2.34
CA ALA A 174 6.43 6.41 3.57
C ALA A 174 6.55 4.89 3.36
N THR A 175 6.00 4.37 2.27
CA THR A 175 6.17 2.98 1.83
C THR A 175 7.00 2.98 0.55
N PRO A 176 8.23 2.45 0.56
CA PRO A 176 9.05 2.37 -0.63
C PRO A 176 8.38 1.58 -1.75
N SER A 177 8.59 2.02 -2.99
CA SER A 177 8.19 1.25 -4.15
C SER A 177 9.39 0.77 -4.95
N LEU A 178 9.27 -0.41 -5.53
CA LEU A 178 10.29 -1.07 -6.34
C LEU A 178 9.89 -1.00 -7.80
N THR A 179 10.85 -0.77 -8.69
CA THR A 179 10.62 -0.86 -10.14
C THR A 179 10.93 -2.28 -10.61
N VAL A 180 9.90 -2.98 -11.08
CA VAL A 180 9.98 -4.34 -11.63
C VAL A 180 9.45 -4.31 -13.06
N ASN A 181 10.29 -4.62 -14.05
CA ASN A 181 9.91 -4.56 -15.48
C ASN A 181 9.24 -3.24 -15.89
N GLY A 182 9.68 -2.10 -15.32
CA GLY A 182 9.11 -0.78 -15.59
C GLY A 182 7.80 -0.46 -14.86
N VAL A 183 7.32 -1.37 -14.01
CA VAL A 183 6.14 -1.16 -13.15
C VAL A 183 6.58 -0.82 -11.74
N SER A 184 5.96 0.20 -11.14
CA SER A 184 6.15 0.53 -9.72
C SER A 184 5.27 -0.37 -8.85
N VAL A 185 5.90 -1.10 -7.92
CA VAL A 185 5.24 -2.03 -7.00
C VAL A 185 5.63 -1.70 -5.57
N SER A 186 4.68 -1.69 -4.65
CA SER A 186 4.98 -1.48 -3.24
C SER A 186 5.88 -2.60 -2.69
N ALA A 187 6.87 -2.26 -1.88
CA ALA A 187 7.68 -3.26 -1.18
C ALA A 187 6.86 -4.19 -0.29
N ALA A 188 5.68 -3.75 0.16
CA ALA A 188 4.75 -4.54 0.96
C ALA A 188 4.01 -5.63 0.14
N ASP A 189 3.98 -5.50 -1.19
CA ASP A 189 3.29 -6.43 -2.10
C ASP A 189 4.20 -7.55 -2.62
N ILE A 190 5.47 -7.58 -2.21
CA ILE A 190 6.40 -8.66 -2.57
C ILE A 190 5.96 -9.94 -1.85
N ILE A 191 5.83 -11.02 -2.62
CA ILE A 191 5.42 -12.33 -2.11
C ILE A 191 6.55 -13.38 -2.22
N ALA A 192 7.52 -13.17 -3.12
CA ALA A 192 8.69 -14.04 -3.26
C ALA A 192 9.91 -13.26 -3.73
N VAL A 193 11.08 -13.75 -3.36
CA VAL A 193 12.39 -13.28 -3.84
C VAL A 193 13.18 -14.48 -4.30
N THR A 194 13.69 -14.44 -5.52
CA THR A 194 14.55 -15.48 -6.10
C THR A 194 15.88 -14.86 -6.51
N SER A 195 16.93 -15.58 -6.29
CA SER A 195 18.30 -15.19 -6.69
C SER A 195 18.63 -15.65 -8.11
#